data_92eb0bfaea3477f0a0d77354d7acf8f4
#
_entry.id   92eb0bfaea3477f0a0d77354d7acf8f4
#
_cell.length_a   1.000
_cell.length_b   1.000
_cell.length_c   1.000
_cell.angle_alpha   90.00
_cell.angle_beta   90.00
_cell.angle_gamma   90.00
#
_symmetry.space_group_name_H-M   'P 1'
#
loop_
_entity.id
_entity.type
_entity.pdbx_description
1 polymer ?
#
loop_
_entity_poly.entity_id
_entity_poly.type
_entity_poly.pdbx_seq_one_letter_code
_entity_poly.pdbx_strand_id
1 'polypeptide(L)'
;MGYETYRIADLIDEIAMGPFGSNIKVSCFVDSGVPVLNGSNLEGFSLSEKTFRYVTREKADSLNKANAHRGDIVITHRGTLGQIVFIPQDSKYDRYVISQSQFRVRCNDKVLPEYLVYYFHTPIGQHKLLSNASQVGVPALARPSSTFQQIEVVLPELSIQKRVVEIISQSKKRL
;
A
#
# COMPACT_ATOMS: atom_id res chain seq x y z
N MET A 1 -9.82 -28.09 -4.52
CA MET A 1 -9.31 -26.70 -4.61
C MET A 1 -10.30 -25.80 -3.90
N GLY A 2 -9.94 -25.33 -2.72
CA GLY A 2 -10.82 -24.48 -1.92
C GLY A 2 -10.49 -23.01 -2.10
N TYR A 3 -11.51 -22.22 -2.38
CA TYR A 3 -11.48 -20.78 -2.18
C TYR A 3 -12.09 -20.51 -0.81
N GLU A 4 -11.42 -19.67 -0.02
CA GLU A 4 -11.92 -19.29 1.29
C GLU A 4 -12.16 -17.78 1.35
N THR A 5 -13.19 -17.38 2.08
CA THR A 5 -13.49 -15.96 2.30
C THR A 5 -12.82 -15.51 3.59
N TYR A 6 -12.06 -14.41 3.49
CA TYR A 6 -11.38 -13.77 4.61
C TYR A 6 -11.79 -12.30 4.71
N ARG A 7 -11.83 -11.77 5.91
CA ARG A 7 -11.73 -10.33 6.10
C ARG A 7 -10.26 -9.90 6.00
N ILE A 8 -10.01 -8.71 5.50
CA ILE A 8 -8.65 -8.17 5.47
C ILE A 8 -8.01 -8.18 6.85
N ALA A 9 -8.77 -7.93 7.92
CA ALA A 9 -8.29 -8.03 9.30
C ALA A 9 -7.60 -9.37 9.63
N ASP A 10 -8.05 -10.47 9.01
CA ASP A 10 -7.52 -11.82 9.23
C ASP A 10 -6.28 -12.13 8.37
N LEU A 11 -5.91 -11.23 7.48
CA LEU A 11 -4.81 -11.37 6.50
C LEU A 11 -3.62 -10.45 6.77
N ILE A 12 -3.70 -9.62 7.79
CA ILE A 12 -2.68 -8.61 8.09
C ILE A 12 -2.19 -8.71 9.54
N ASP A 13 -0.91 -8.43 9.74
CA ASP A 13 -0.28 -8.31 11.06
C ASP A 13 -0.25 -6.86 11.54
N GLU A 14 -0.16 -5.90 10.61
CA GLU A 14 -0.10 -4.47 10.91
C GLU A 14 -0.94 -3.66 9.93
N ILE A 15 -1.51 -2.57 10.45
CA ILE A 15 -2.07 -1.47 9.68
C ILE A 15 -1.71 -0.15 10.36
N ALA A 16 -1.27 0.84 9.60
CA ALA A 16 -0.90 2.15 10.14
C ALA A 16 -1.20 3.26 9.16
N MET A 17 -1.77 4.33 9.69
CA MET A 17 -1.98 5.57 8.95
C MET A 17 -0.68 6.34 8.75
N GLY A 18 -0.59 7.12 7.69
CA GLY A 18 0.47 8.10 7.49
C GLY A 18 0.46 9.18 8.58
N PRO A 19 1.52 9.94 8.69
CA PRO A 19 1.67 10.97 9.72
C PRO A 19 0.66 12.11 9.48
N PHE A 20 0.32 12.82 10.54
CA PHE A 20 -0.40 14.08 10.38
C PHE A 20 0.43 15.08 9.55
N GLY A 21 -0.23 15.90 8.73
CA GLY A 21 0.47 16.84 7.84
C GLY A 21 1.41 17.81 8.55
N SER A 22 1.11 18.16 9.81
CA SER A 22 1.99 18.97 10.66
C SER A 22 3.31 18.27 11.04
N ASN A 23 3.39 16.95 10.93
CA ASN A 23 4.57 16.18 11.30
C ASN A 23 5.64 16.12 10.20
N ILE A 24 5.26 16.39 8.95
CA ILE A 24 6.21 16.51 7.82
C ILE A 24 5.97 17.86 7.15
N LYS A 25 6.73 18.88 7.58
CA LYS A 25 6.75 20.20 6.97
C LYS A 25 7.78 20.24 5.84
N VAL A 26 7.67 21.23 4.96
CA VAL A 26 8.64 21.45 3.88
C VAL A 26 10.08 21.58 4.41
N SER A 27 10.25 22.18 5.59
CA SER A 27 11.55 22.31 6.27
C SER A 27 12.16 20.99 6.76
N CYS A 28 11.41 19.88 6.77
CA CYS A 28 11.92 18.56 7.14
C CYS A 28 12.62 17.85 5.99
N PHE A 29 12.44 18.33 4.74
CA PHE A 29 13.04 17.67 3.59
C PHE A 29 14.53 18.01 3.46
N VAL A 30 15.30 16.98 3.09
CA VAL A 30 16.75 17.00 2.86
C VAL A 30 17.07 16.40 1.50
N ASP A 31 18.32 16.59 1.03
CA ASP A 31 18.73 16.10 -0.31
C ASP A 31 18.89 14.59 -0.37
N SER A 32 19.16 13.94 0.76
CA SER A 32 19.30 12.49 0.85
C SER A 32 18.87 11.97 2.22
N GLY A 33 18.45 10.72 2.29
CA GLY A 33 18.01 10.10 3.53
C GLY A 33 16.98 9.01 3.31
N VAL A 34 15.92 9.01 4.12
CA VAL A 34 14.80 8.08 3.97
C VAL A 34 13.77 8.69 3.00
N PRO A 35 13.41 7.98 1.91
CA PRO A 35 12.47 8.51 0.94
C PRO A 35 11.06 8.63 1.51
N VAL A 36 10.35 9.69 1.13
CA VAL A 36 8.96 9.95 1.47
C VAL A 36 8.10 9.70 0.24
N LEU A 37 7.09 8.85 0.39
CA LEU A 37 6.18 8.49 -0.69
C LEU A 37 5.16 9.61 -0.96
N ASN A 38 4.82 9.76 -2.21
CA ASN A 38 3.74 10.62 -2.69
C ASN A 38 2.86 9.83 -3.68
N GLY A 39 1.79 10.45 -4.18
CA GLY A 39 0.85 9.77 -5.08
C GLY A 39 1.47 9.24 -6.37
N SER A 40 2.51 9.90 -6.93
CA SER A 40 3.18 9.44 -8.16
C SER A 40 4.00 8.16 -7.95
N ASN A 41 4.35 7.83 -6.71
CA ASN A 41 5.03 6.57 -6.39
C ASN A 41 4.06 5.37 -6.35
N LEU A 42 2.74 5.62 -6.29
CA LEU A 42 1.71 4.60 -6.18
C LEU A 42 0.98 4.32 -7.51
N GLU A 43 1.61 4.62 -8.62
CA GLU A 43 1.09 4.29 -9.94
C GLU A 43 1.41 2.84 -10.31
N GLY A 44 0.40 2.08 -10.74
CA GLY A 44 0.55 0.67 -11.12
C GLY A 44 0.39 -0.30 -9.93
N PHE A 45 1.12 -1.42 -9.95
CA PHE A 45 0.99 -2.49 -8.95
C PHE A 45 2.11 -2.49 -7.89
N SER A 46 3.29 -2.08 -8.29
CA SER A 46 4.45 -1.97 -7.42
C SER A 46 4.88 -0.53 -7.26
N LEU A 47 5.59 -0.25 -6.19
CA LEU A 47 6.12 1.07 -5.91
C LEU A 47 6.97 1.58 -7.08
N SER A 48 6.68 2.81 -7.53
CA SER A 48 7.50 3.52 -8.51
C SER A 48 8.60 4.32 -7.81
N GLU A 49 9.86 4.05 -8.15
CA GLU A 49 11.03 4.66 -7.52
C GLU A 49 11.66 5.80 -8.35
N LYS A 50 10.83 6.50 -9.14
CA LYS A 50 11.34 7.54 -10.06
C LYS A 50 11.78 8.82 -9.36
N THR A 51 11.01 9.30 -8.39
CA THR A 51 11.25 10.59 -7.75
C THR A 51 10.84 10.56 -6.30
N PHE A 52 11.73 11.00 -5.39
CA PHE A 52 11.45 11.10 -3.97
C PHE A 52 11.87 12.45 -3.42
N ARG A 53 11.20 12.88 -2.35
CA ARG A 53 11.76 13.76 -1.34
C ARG A 53 12.27 12.89 -0.20
N TYR A 54 13.19 13.41 0.60
CA TYR A 54 13.82 12.65 1.66
C TYR A 54 13.69 13.37 3.00
N VAL A 55 13.67 12.60 4.07
CA VAL A 55 13.82 13.09 5.44
C VAL A 55 15.04 12.44 6.08
N THR A 56 15.55 13.02 7.16
CA THR A 56 16.65 12.40 7.91
C THR A 56 16.22 11.08 8.54
N ARG A 57 17.17 10.23 8.88
CA ARG A 57 16.90 8.97 9.59
C ARG A 57 16.19 9.22 10.91
N GLU A 58 16.65 10.19 11.68
CA GLU A 58 16.06 10.62 12.96
C GLU A 58 14.61 11.05 12.78
N LYS A 59 14.33 11.79 11.71
CA LYS A 59 12.95 12.20 11.39
C LYS A 59 12.08 10.99 11.04
N ALA A 60 12.57 10.07 10.20
CA ALA A 60 11.85 8.84 9.88
C ALA A 60 11.59 7.98 11.14
N ASP A 61 12.59 7.84 12.01
CA ASP A 61 12.45 7.11 13.28
C ASP A 61 11.38 7.73 14.18
N SER A 62 11.29 9.06 14.23
CA SER A 62 10.26 9.78 14.99
C SER A 62 8.84 9.56 14.48
N LEU A 63 8.69 9.17 13.22
CA LEU A 63 7.40 8.88 12.57
C LEU A 63 6.96 7.41 12.73
N ASN A 64 7.78 6.59 13.37
CA ASN A 64 7.51 5.22 13.79
C ASN A 64 6.66 4.41 12.81
N LYS A 65 5.34 4.28 13.08
CA LYS A 65 4.40 3.45 12.30
C LYS A 65 4.19 3.91 10.87
N ALA A 66 4.52 5.15 10.53
CA ALA A 66 4.46 5.66 9.17
C ALA A 66 5.62 5.18 8.27
N ASN A 67 6.50 4.34 8.77
CA ASN A 67 7.54 3.68 7.98
C ASN A 67 6.99 2.39 7.36
N ALA A 68 6.97 2.34 6.03
CA ALA A 68 6.66 1.14 5.25
C ALA A 68 7.95 0.45 4.84
N HIS A 69 7.95 -0.87 4.81
CA HIS A 69 9.10 -1.71 4.52
C HIS A 69 8.84 -2.59 3.29
N ARG A 70 9.88 -3.23 2.79
CA ARG A 70 9.76 -4.23 1.72
C ARG A 70 8.70 -5.27 2.09
N GLY A 71 7.80 -5.57 1.15
CA GLY A 71 6.67 -6.47 1.36
C GLY A 71 5.41 -5.80 1.92
N ASP A 72 5.48 -4.58 2.44
CA ASP A 72 4.30 -3.84 2.86
C ASP A 72 3.49 -3.38 1.63
N ILE A 73 2.19 -3.19 1.83
CA ILE A 73 1.26 -2.60 0.87
C ILE A 73 0.98 -1.16 1.31
N VAL A 74 0.96 -0.24 0.36
CA VAL A 74 0.63 1.18 0.59
C VAL A 74 -0.60 1.55 -0.21
N ILE A 75 -1.55 2.22 0.43
CA ILE A 75 -2.86 2.57 -0.14
C ILE A 75 -3.11 4.06 0.04
N THR A 76 -3.62 4.72 -1.00
CA THR A 76 -4.08 6.11 -0.93
C THR A 76 -5.50 6.15 -0.39
N HIS A 77 -5.71 6.90 0.70
CA HIS A 77 -7.04 7.12 1.28
C HIS A 77 -7.60 8.52 1.05
N ARG A 78 -6.80 9.43 0.50
CA ARG A 78 -7.23 10.80 0.19
C ARG A 78 -6.54 11.31 -1.07
N GLY A 79 -7.29 11.95 -1.96
CA GLY A 79 -6.82 12.45 -3.25
C GLY A 79 -7.08 11.45 -4.37
N THR A 80 -6.06 10.87 -4.96
CA THR A 80 -6.21 9.87 -6.03
C THR A 80 -6.57 8.51 -5.46
N LEU A 81 -7.86 8.29 -5.22
CA LEU A 81 -8.34 7.03 -4.65
C LEU A 81 -8.18 5.86 -5.63
N GLY A 82 -8.08 4.66 -5.08
CA GLY A 82 -7.89 3.42 -5.83
C GLY A 82 -6.43 3.02 -6.02
N GLN A 83 -5.49 3.90 -5.70
CA GLN A 83 -4.07 3.56 -5.72
C GLN A 83 -3.74 2.59 -4.58
N ILE A 84 -3.17 1.45 -4.95
CA ILE A 84 -2.67 0.43 -4.03
C ILE A 84 -1.47 -0.26 -4.67
N VAL A 85 -0.35 -0.29 -3.98
CA VAL A 85 0.91 -0.89 -4.45
C VAL A 85 1.56 -1.73 -3.37
N PHE A 86 2.35 -2.72 -3.75
CA PHE A 86 3.29 -3.37 -2.84
C PHE A 86 4.70 -2.80 -3.01
N ILE A 87 5.50 -2.89 -1.96
CA ILE A 87 6.92 -2.53 -1.98
C ILE A 87 7.71 -3.81 -2.29
N PRO A 88 8.38 -3.91 -3.47
CA PRO A 88 9.10 -5.10 -3.86
C PRO A 88 10.24 -5.44 -2.88
N GLN A 89 10.60 -6.72 -2.80
CA GLN A 89 11.72 -7.19 -1.98
C GLN A 89 13.07 -6.66 -2.48
N ASP A 90 13.17 -6.36 -3.77
CA ASP A 90 14.36 -5.79 -4.42
C ASP A 90 14.31 -4.27 -4.60
N SER A 91 13.37 -3.58 -3.91
CA SER A 91 13.29 -2.12 -3.93
C SER A 91 14.61 -1.48 -3.47
N LYS A 92 14.91 -0.29 -4.00
CA LYS A 92 16.16 0.43 -3.76
C LYS A 92 16.42 0.70 -2.28
N TYR A 93 15.37 1.03 -1.54
CA TYR A 93 15.44 1.30 -0.11
C TYR A 93 14.74 0.20 0.67
N ASP A 94 15.18 -0.05 1.90
CA ASP A 94 14.57 -1.02 2.80
C ASP A 94 13.37 -0.45 3.58
N ARG A 95 13.26 0.89 3.64
CA ARG A 95 12.11 1.59 4.21
C ARG A 95 11.77 2.90 3.50
N TYR A 96 10.52 3.29 3.64
CA TYR A 96 9.92 4.49 3.06
C TYR A 96 8.98 5.12 4.07
N VAL A 97 8.96 6.44 4.20
CA VAL A 97 7.95 7.13 4.98
C VAL A 97 6.72 7.36 4.11
N ILE A 98 5.55 6.89 4.54
CA ILE A 98 4.29 7.15 3.82
C ILE A 98 3.79 8.56 4.11
N SER A 99 3.04 9.14 3.17
CA SER A 99 2.47 10.48 3.33
C SER A 99 1.19 10.48 4.18
N GLN A 100 0.76 11.68 4.57
CA GLN A 100 -0.51 11.87 5.29
C GLN A 100 -1.77 11.39 4.55
N SER A 101 -1.67 11.19 3.22
CA SER A 101 -2.77 10.74 2.37
C SER A 101 -2.79 9.22 2.16
N GLN A 102 -1.90 8.52 2.84
CA GLN A 102 -1.68 7.08 2.67
C GLN A 102 -1.81 6.33 4.00
N PHE A 103 -2.08 5.06 3.89
CA PHE A 103 -1.89 4.10 4.98
C PHE A 103 -1.18 2.86 4.44
N ARG A 104 -0.58 2.09 5.34
CA ARG A 104 0.14 0.87 4.99
C ARG A 104 -0.39 -0.33 5.74
N VAL A 105 -0.26 -1.49 5.13
CA VAL A 105 -0.54 -2.77 5.78
C VAL A 105 0.60 -3.74 5.57
N ARG A 106 0.83 -4.62 6.54
CA ARG A 106 1.71 -5.77 6.44
C ARG A 106 0.87 -7.02 6.44
N CYS A 107 0.98 -7.81 5.39
CA CYS A 107 0.29 -9.10 5.29
C CYS A 107 0.92 -10.12 6.24
N ASN A 108 0.08 -11.05 6.71
CA ASN A 108 0.54 -12.26 7.37
C ASN A 108 0.85 -13.38 6.35
N ASP A 109 1.09 -14.58 6.81
CA ASP A 109 1.48 -15.73 6.00
C ASP A 109 0.34 -16.36 5.16
N LYS A 110 -0.90 -15.89 5.28
CA LYS A 110 -2.07 -16.41 4.54
C LYS A 110 -2.23 -15.82 3.15
N VAL A 111 -1.61 -14.66 2.89
CA VAL A 111 -1.75 -13.97 1.61
C VAL A 111 -0.43 -13.34 1.15
N LEU A 112 -0.15 -13.45 -0.14
CA LEU A 112 0.97 -12.74 -0.76
C LEU A 112 0.58 -11.27 -0.99
N PRO A 113 1.41 -10.30 -0.60
CA PRO A 113 1.15 -8.87 -0.84
C PRO A 113 0.87 -8.57 -2.32
N GLU A 114 1.66 -9.14 -3.22
CA GLU A 114 1.51 -8.99 -4.66
C GLU A 114 0.13 -9.47 -5.13
N TYR A 115 -0.31 -10.66 -4.66
CA TYR A 115 -1.60 -11.22 -5.01
C TYR A 115 -2.75 -10.30 -4.54
N LEU A 116 -2.68 -9.81 -3.30
CA LEU A 116 -3.69 -8.94 -2.74
C LEU A 116 -3.77 -7.60 -3.51
N VAL A 117 -2.64 -7.04 -3.90
CA VAL A 117 -2.59 -5.84 -4.75
C VAL A 117 -3.23 -6.11 -6.11
N TYR A 118 -2.90 -7.22 -6.77
CA TYR A 118 -3.51 -7.58 -8.05
C TYR A 118 -5.02 -7.75 -7.93
N TYR A 119 -5.49 -8.39 -6.86
CA TYR A 119 -6.91 -8.51 -6.58
C TYR A 119 -7.59 -7.13 -6.50
N PHE A 120 -7.03 -6.19 -5.74
CA PHE A 120 -7.60 -4.85 -5.61
C PHE A 120 -7.49 -3.98 -6.88
N HIS A 121 -6.70 -4.37 -7.87
CA HIS A 121 -6.71 -3.75 -9.19
C HIS A 121 -7.75 -4.33 -10.15
N THR A 122 -8.44 -5.41 -9.77
CA THR A 122 -9.60 -5.90 -10.51
C THR A 122 -10.81 -4.98 -10.34
N PRO A 123 -11.81 -4.98 -11.26
CA PRO A 123 -13.03 -4.21 -11.08
C PRO A 123 -13.75 -4.52 -9.75
N ILE A 124 -13.79 -5.78 -9.35
CA ILE A 124 -14.39 -6.22 -8.07
C ILE A 124 -13.60 -5.65 -6.90
N GLY A 125 -12.28 -5.75 -6.93
CA GLY A 125 -11.40 -5.23 -5.88
C GLY A 125 -11.50 -3.71 -5.75
N GLN A 126 -11.50 -2.98 -6.86
CA GLN A 126 -11.68 -1.51 -6.87
C GLN A 126 -13.05 -1.11 -6.34
N HIS A 127 -14.11 -1.80 -6.72
CA HIS A 127 -15.44 -1.55 -6.19
C HIS A 127 -15.47 -1.70 -4.66
N LYS A 128 -14.89 -2.76 -4.12
CA LYS A 128 -14.81 -2.99 -2.67
C LYS A 128 -13.95 -1.92 -1.97
N LEU A 129 -12.80 -1.58 -2.53
CA LEU A 129 -11.90 -0.57 -1.96
C LEU A 129 -12.55 0.81 -1.88
N LEU A 130 -13.36 1.18 -2.86
CA LEU A 130 -13.95 2.50 -3.01
C LEU A 130 -15.40 2.60 -2.50
N SER A 131 -15.96 1.54 -1.95
CA SER A 131 -17.39 1.46 -1.56
C SER A 131 -17.82 2.52 -0.55
N ASN A 132 -16.90 3.06 0.24
CA ASN A 132 -17.16 4.11 1.24
C ASN A 132 -16.47 5.44 0.90
N ALA A 133 -16.09 5.64 -0.36
CA ALA A 133 -15.46 6.88 -0.81
C ALA A 133 -16.44 8.05 -0.81
N SER A 134 -16.02 9.20 -0.27
CA SER A 134 -16.71 10.48 -0.41
C SER A 134 -16.16 11.25 -1.60
N GLN A 135 -17.03 11.81 -2.41
CA GLN A 135 -16.72 12.67 -3.56
C GLN A 135 -16.93 14.16 -3.25
N VAL A 136 -17.29 14.50 -2.02
CA VAL A 136 -17.50 15.89 -1.62
C VAL A 136 -16.15 16.52 -1.26
N GLY A 137 -15.76 17.53 -2.01
CA GLY A 137 -14.44 18.18 -1.87
C GLY A 137 -13.31 17.29 -2.39
N VAL A 138 -12.23 17.15 -1.62
CA VAL A 138 -11.14 16.20 -1.96
C VAL A 138 -11.62 14.78 -1.72
N PRO A 139 -11.60 13.90 -2.74
CA PRO A 139 -12.01 12.51 -2.58
C PRO A 139 -11.29 11.83 -1.42
N ALA A 140 -12.01 11.12 -0.58
CA ALA A 140 -11.45 10.45 0.58
C ALA A 140 -12.23 9.19 0.97
N LEU A 141 -11.52 8.19 1.48
CA LEU A 141 -12.13 7.02 2.13
C LEU A 141 -12.55 7.39 3.56
N ALA A 142 -13.77 7.05 3.94
CA ALA A 142 -14.23 7.25 5.31
C ALA A 142 -13.61 6.18 6.22
N ARG A 143 -13.01 6.61 7.33
CA ARG A 143 -12.39 5.73 8.33
C ARG A 143 -11.51 4.63 7.68
N PRO A 144 -10.49 4.99 6.87
CA PRO A 144 -9.83 4.07 5.93
C PRO A 144 -9.25 2.82 6.61
N SER A 145 -8.64 2.96 7.78
CA SER A 145 -8.05 1.85 8.51
C SER A 145 -9.10 0.82 8.93
N SER A 146 -10.20 1.24 9.54
CA SER A 146 -11.24 0.31 10.01
C SER A 146 -12.08 -0.26 8.87
N THR A 147 -12.41 0.54 7.85
CA THR A 147 -13.21 0.05 6.72
C THR A 147 -12.44 -0.90 5.83
N PHE A 148 -11.14 -0.66 5.59
CA PHE A 148 -10.29 -1.58 4.85
C PHE A 148 -10.22 -2.96 5.51
N GLN A 149 -10.09 -3.02 6.83
CA GLN A 149 -10.04 -4.27 7.59
C GLN A 149 -11.32 -5.10 7.49
N GLN A 150 -12.47 -4.47 7.22
CA GLN A 150 -13.76 -5.16 7.09
C GLN A 150 -14.04 -5.69 5.68
N ILE A 151 -13.23 -5.33 4.67
CA ILE A 151 -13.41 -5.83 3.30
C ILE A 151 -13.23 -7.35 3.30
N GLU A 152 -14.19 -8.05 2.69
CA GLU A 152 -14.11 -9.48 2.46
C GLU A 152 -13.50 -9.77 1.09
N VAL A 153 -12.54 -10.68 1.06
CA VAL A 153 -11.87 -11.16 -0.14
C VAL A 153 -11.93 -12.68 -0.20
N VAL A 154 -12.05 -13.21 -1.41
CA VAL A 154 -12.03 -14.65 -1.66
C VAL A 154 -10.64 -15.02 -2.18
N LEU A 155 -9.94 -15.87 -1.46
CA LEU A 155 -8.56 -16.25 -1.76
C LEU A 155 -8.45 -17.75 -2.07
N PRO A 156 -7.65 -18.12 -3.09
CA PRO A 156 -7.19 -19.49 -3.26
C PRO A 156 -6.05 -19.80 -2.27
N GLU A 157 -5.68 -21.05 -2.19
CA GLU A 157 -4.49 -21.48 -1.44
C GLU A 157 -3.20 -20.79 -1.94
N LEU A 158 -2.19 -20.70 -1.09
CA LEU A 158 -0.93 -19.99 -1.37
C LEU A 158 -0.20 -20.49 -2.64
N SER A 159 -0.28 -21.75 -2.97
CA SER A 159 0.31 -22.33 -4.19
C SER A 159 -0.27 -21.70 -5.45
N ILE A 160 -1.58 -21.46 -5.47
CA ILE A 160 -2.28 -20.79 -6.56
C ILE A 160 -1.96 -19.30 -6.58
N GLN A 161 -1.92 -18.65 -5.40
CA GLN A 161 -1.51 -17.24 -5.31
C GLN A 161 -0.11 -17.03 -5.92
N LYS A 162 0.87 -17.87 -5.56
CA LYS A 162 2.24 -17.84 -6.11
C LYS A 162 2.24 -17.95 -7.63
N ARG A 163 1.50 -18.89 -8.17
CA ARG A 163 1.41 -19.12 -9.62
C ARG A 163 0.83 -17.91 -10.35
N VAL A 164 -0.23 -17.29 -9.80
CA VAL A 164 -0.82 -16.07 -10.36
C VAL A 164 0.19 -14.91 -10.35
N VAL A 165 0.89 -14.71 -9.24
CA VAL A 165 1.92 -13.68 -9.11
C VAL A 165 3.04 -13.87 -10.14
N GLU A 166 3.52 -15.11 -10.32
CA GLU A 166 4.55 -15.44 -11.32
C GLU A 166 4.10 -15.10 -12.75
N ILE A 167 2.88 -15.50 -13.14
CA ILE A 167 2.32 -15.22 -14.47
C ILE A 167 2.25 -13.73 -14.73
N ILE A 168 1.70 -12.95 -13.79
CA ILE A 168 1.55 -11.50 -13.95
C ILE A 168 2.92 -10.82 -14.00
N SER A 169 3.86 -11.24 -13.15
CA SER A 169 5.22 -10.67 -13.11
C SER A 169 5.99 -10.92 -14.41
N GLN A 170 5.84 -12.10 -15.00
CA GLN A 170 6.47 -12.43 -16.29
C GLN A 170 5.88 -11.63 -17.45
N SER A 171 4.57 -11.40 -17.45
CA SER A 171 3.90 -10.61 -18.49
C SER A 171 4.39 -9.18 -18.52
N LYS A 172 4.72 -8.59 -17.36
CA LYS A 172 5.25 -7.23 -17.25
C LYS A 172 6.68 -7.05 -17.75
N LYS A 173 7.51 -8.11 -17.67
CA LYS A 173 8.90 -8.07 -18.15
C LYS A 173 8.99 -8.12 -19.68
N ARG A 174 7.89 -8.44 -20.37
CA ARG A 174 7.83 -8.57 -21.83
C ARG A 174 7.28 -7.31 -22.53
N LEU A 175 6.79 -6.34 -21.79
CA LEU A 175 6.32 -5.03 -22.25
C LEU A 175 7.38 -3.96 -22.00
#